data_3f3d92a165a72abce5544c4ff3997cff
#
_entry.id   3f3d92a165a72abce5544c4ff3997cff
#
_cell.length_a   1.000
_cell.length_b   1.000
_cell.length_c   1.000
_cell.angle_alpha   90.00
_cell.angle_beta   90.00
_cell.angle_gamma   90.00
#
_symmetry.space_group_name_H-M   'P 1'
#
loop_
_entity.id
_entity.type
_entity.pdbx_description
1 polymer ?
#
loop_
_entity_poly.entity_id
_entity_poly.type
_entity_poly.pdbx_seq_one_letter_code
_entity_poly.pdbx_strand_id
1 'polypeptide(L)'
;MSAPTTTDAVTTRPATTDAASTGAEQSAPVVTGIGVIAPNGLDTESWWRATLSGEHGIRTVEDYDASSYPTTLVGRITGFDASEHLPGRLLPQTDRVTRLALTAADRALAESGADLEAMPEYGIGVVTSNATGGFEFTHREIRKLWTEGPQRVSVYESFAWFYAVNTGQISIRHGLRGPSGVLVGEQAGGLDAIGHACRTLRGGGVLSVTGGVESSLDPWGLVSHIASGRLSRATDPRAAYLPFDTRAAGHVPGEGGAILVLEDAGSAAARGATTYGEIAGYGATFDPKPGSGRPPGLGRAARTALERAGVTPDEVDVVFADAAAVPELDDAEAAAVEEIFGPYGVPVTAPKTLTGRLTGGGPPLDVAAALLAIRDGVLPPTFHIERPVARHRLDLVRDVPREARVRTALVLARGYGGFNSAVVVRAPRSAR
;
A
#
# COMPACT_ATOMS: atom_id res chain seq x y z
N MET A 1 33.38 -50.72 39.25
CA MET A 1 32.07 -50.85 38.55
C MET A 1 32.12 -49.87 37.39
N SER A 2 32.30 -50.43 36.19
CA SER A 2 32.56 -49.67 34.95
C SER A 2 31.22 -49.27 34.31
N ALA A 3 31.12 -47.99 33.89
CA ALA A 3 30.00 -47.47 33.10
C ALA A 3 30.20 -47.83 31.61
N PRO A 4 29.12 -48.08 30.85
CA PRO A 4 29.24 -48.38 29.42
C PRO A 4 29.29 -47.10 28.58
N THR A 5 30.19 -47.10 27.62
CA THR A 5 30.41 -46.13 26.56
C THR A 5 29.26 -46.21 25.54
N THR A 6 28.55 -45.10 25.32
CA THR A 6 27.55 -44.99 24.27
C THR A 6 28.20 -44.46 22.98
N THR A 7 28.10 -45.24 21.94
CA THR A 7 28.62 -44.92 20.59
C THR A 7 27.59 -44.00 19.88
N ASP A 8 28.03 -42.79 19.49
CA ASP A 8 27.26 -41.83 18.70
C ASP A 8 27.09 -42.37 17.26
N ALA A 9 25.85 -42.58 16.86
CA ALA A 9 25.48 -42.86 15.47
C ALA A 9 25.37 -41.55 14.69
N VAL A 10 26.33 -41.29 13.83
CA VAL A 10 26.34 -40.19 12.86
C VAL A 10 25.23 -40.48 11.81
N THR A 11 24.12 -39.77 11.91
CA THR A 11 23.04 -39.78 10.90
C THR A 11 23.49 -38.91 9.72
N THR A 12 23.85 -39.54 8.62
CA THR A 12 24.14 -38.87 7.34
C THR A 12 22.82 -38.36 6.76
N ARG A 13 22.69 -37.03 6.67
CA ARG A 13 21.66 -36.30 5.95
C ARG A 13 21.74 -36.67 4.45
N PRO A 14 20.62 -36.97 3.77
CA PRO A 14 20.68 -37.17 2.33
C PRO A 14 20.97 -35.81 1.66
N ALA A 15 21.88 -35.82 0.70
CA ALA A 15 22.20 -34.68 -0.14
C ALA A 15 20.93 -34.29 -0.94
N THR A 16 20.46 -33.08 -0.73
CA THR A 16 19.48 -32.44 -1.61
C THR A 16 20.15 -32.25 -2.96
N THR A 17 19.71 -33.00 -3.95
CA THR A 17 20.02 -32.75 -5.37
C THR A 17 19.40 -31.39 -5.71
N ASP A 18 20.24 -30.39 -5.91
CA ASP A 18 19.90 -29.15 -6.62
C ASP A 18 19.50 -29.55 -8.04
N ALA A 19 18.18 -29.66 -8.26
CA ALA A 19 17.64 -29.65 -9.60
C ALA A 19 17.81 -28.20 -10.10
N ALA A 20 18.86 -27.96 -10.89
CA ALA A 20 18.99 -26.78 -11.72
C ALA A 20 17.75 -26.69 -12.61
N SER A 21 16.74 -25.93 -12.20
CA SER A 21 15.64 -25.54 -13.04
C SER A 21 16.22 -24.66 -14.14
N THR A 22 16.26 -25.16 -15.37
CA THR A 22 16.47 -24.40 -16.58
C THR A 22 15.51 -23.21 -16.55
N GLY A 23 16.06 -22.00 -16.47
CA GLY A 23 15.30 -20.76 -16.32
C GLY A 23 14.42 -20.47 -17.53
N ALA A 24 13.21 -20.97 -17.52
CA ALA A 24 12.12 -20.27 -18.18
C ALA A 24 11.94 -18.95 -17.39
N GLU A 25 12.13 -17.82 -18.04
CA GLU A 25 11.91 -16.48 -17.51
C GLU A 25 10.45 -16.45 -17.00
N GLN A 26 10.27 -16.60 -15.69
CA GLN A 26 8.93 -16.60 -15.11
C GLN A 26 8.30 -15.26 -15.39
N SER A 27 7.17 -15.24 -16.10
CA SER A 27 6.44 -14.02 -16.42
C SER A 27 6.04 -13.28 -15.13
N ALA A 28 6.12 -11.95 -15.18
CA ALA A 28 5.73 -11.14 -14.05
C ALA A 28 4.22 -11.31 -13.75
N PRO A 29 3.80 -11.33 -12.47
CA PRO A 29 2.38 -11.35 -12.12
C PRO A 29 1.65 -10.15 -12.71
N VAL A 30 0.41 -10.38 -13.16
CA VAL A 30 -0.44 -9.35 -13.77
C VAL A 30 -1.54 -8.92 -12.82
N VAL A 31 -1.98 -7.66 -12.92
CA VAL A 31 -3.10 -7.12 -12.15
C VAL A 31 -4.36 -7.21 -13.00
N THR A 32 -5.37 -7.94 -12.51
CA THR A 32 -6.63 -8.17 -13.19
C THR A 32 -7.82 -7.47 -12.54
N GLY A 33 -7.67 -6.98 -11.30
CA GLY A 33 -8.72 -6.23 -10.61
C GLY A 33 -8.16 -5.22 -9.63
N ILE A 34 -8.84 -4.09 -9.50
CA ILE A 34 -8.51 -2.96 -8.64
C ILE A 34 -9.75 -2.54 -7.85
N GLY A 35 -9.69 -2.59 -6.53
CA GLY A 35 -10.74 -2.06 -5.66
C GLY A 35 -10.21 -0.93 -4.80
N VAL A 36 -10.62 0.29 -5.10
CA VAL A 36 -10.25 1.49 -4.35
C VAL A 36 -11.34 1.89 -3.38
N ILE A 37 -10.92 2.39 -2.22
CA ILE A 37 -11.74 3.15 -1.31
C ILE A 37 -10.86 4.22 -0.64
N ALA A 38 -11.16 5.50 -0.90
CA ALA A 38 -10.30 6.62 -0.52
C ALA A 38 -11.11 7.87 -0.17
N PRO A 39 -10.52 8.86 0.51
CA PRO A 39 -11.22 10.07 0.95
C PRO A 39 -11.91 10.89 -0.13
N ASN A 40 -11.43 10.82 -1.37
CA ASN A 40 -11.99 11.52 -2.53
C ASN A 40 -12.68 10.61 -3.55
N GLY A 41 -12.98 9.35 -3.18
CA GLY A 41 -13.74 8.44 -4.04
C GLY A 41 -13.96 7.07 -3.41
N LEU A 42 -15.18 6.55 -3.52
CA LEU A 42 -15.56 5.29 -2.89
C LEU A 42 -15.29 4.06 -3.76
N ASP A 43 -14.99 4.24 -5.04
CA ASP A 43 -14.63 3.19 -6.00
C ASP A 43 -13.49 3.66 -6.92
N THR A 44 -12.95 2.75 -7.73
CA THR A 44 -11.77 2.99 -8.57
C THR A 44 -11.98 4.14 -9.55
N GLU A 45 -13.10 4.18 -10.27
CA GLU A 45 -13.33 5.18 -11.32
C GLU A 45 -13.71 6.56 -10.75
N SER A 46 -14.52 6.60 -9.68
CA SER A 46 -14.87 7.87 -9.01
C SER A 46 -13.63 8.49 -8.35
N TRP A 47 -12.81 7.68 -7.69
CA TRP A 47 -11.55 8.11 -7.11
C TRP A 47 -10.56 8.62 -8.16
N TRP A 48 -10.41 7.90 -9.27
CA TRP A 48 -9.48 8.30 -10.33
C TRP A 48 -9.87 9.63 -10.96
N ARG A 49 -11.14 9.80 -11.28
CA ARG A 49 -11.68 11.07 -11.80
C ARG A 49 -11.48 12.22 -10.81
N ALA A 50 -11.81 12.01 -9.52
CA ALA A 50 -11.63 13.00 -8.47
C ALA A 50 -10.14 13.37 -8.31
N THR A 51 -9.24 12.39 -8.43
CA THR A 51 -7.79 12.59 -8.37
C THR A 51 -7.28 13.44 -9.54
N LEU A 52 -7.76 13.20 -10.75
CA LEU A 52 -7.38 14.00 -11.92
C LEU A 52 -7.95 15.42 -11.88
N SER A 53 -9.16 15.60 -11.31
CA SER A 53 -9.82 16.92 -11.19
C SER A 53 -9.39 17.72 -9.97
N GLY A 54 -8.59 17.14 -9.04
CA GLY A 54 -8.13 17.82 -7.83
C GLY A 54 -9.18 17.92 -6.73
N GLU A 55 -10.14 16.99 -6.70
CA GLU A 55 -11.13 16.95 -5.63
C GLU A 55 -10.49 16.49 -4.31
N HIS A 56 -10.67 17.31 -3.28
CA HIS A 56 -10.03 17.15 -1.99
C HIS A 56 -10.80 16.20 -1.07
N GLY A 57 -10.09 15.21 -0.51
CA GLY A 57 -10.59 14.33 0.54
C GLY A 57 -10.14 14.71 1.96
N ILE A 58 -9.22 15.69 2.09
CA ILE A 58 -8.75 16.20 3.38
C ILE A 58 -9.77 17.20 3.94
N ARG A 59 -10.16 17.02 5.19
CA ARG A 59 -11.15 17.83 5.89
C ARG A 59 -10.89 17.90 7.37
N THR A 60 -11.56 18.81 8.06
CA THR A 60 -11.53 18.86 9.53
C THR A 60 -12.21 17.62 10.11
N VAL A 61 -11.69 17.12 11.22
CA VAL A 61 -12.33 16.05 12.02
C VAL A 61 -13.67 16.56 12.54
N GLU A 62 -14.75 15.81 12.27
CA GLU A 62 -16.13 16.12 12.70
C GLU A 62 -16.73 15.05 13.60
N ASP A 63 -16.13 13.84 13.65
CA ASP A 63 -16.66 12.70 14.39
C ASP A 63 -16.54 12.87 15.92
N TYR A 64 -15.67 13.76 16.37
CA TYR A 64 -15.43 14.08 17.78
C TYR A 64 -14.77 15.46 17.93
N ASP A 65 -14.78 16.03 19.15
CA ASP A 65 -14.11 17.30 19.43
C ASP A 65 -12.58 17.13 19.40
N ALA A 66 -11.98 17.60 18.32
CA ALA A 66 -10.53 17.61 18.12
C ALA A 66 -9.88 18.97 18.44
N SER A 67 -10.60 19.94 19.00
CA SER A 67 -10.13 21.30 19.22
C SER A 67 -8.90 21.40 20.14
N SER A 68 -8.69 20.43 21.00
CA SER A 68 -7.53 20.35 21.90
C SER A 68 -6.29 19.69 21.27
N TYR A 69 -6.42 19.09 20.08
CA TYR A 69 -5.29 18.44 19.41
C TYR A 69 -4.49 19.44 18.57
N PRO A 70 -3.16 19.24 18.39
CA PRO A 70 -2.31 20.11 17.61
C PRO A 70 -2.56 20.05 16.10
N THR A 71 -3.34 19.06 15.64
CA THR A 71 -3.79 18.89 14.25
C THR A 71 -5.27 18.47 14.25
N THR A 72 -6.03 19.01 13.30
CA THR A 72 -7.48 18.78 13.19
C THR A 72 -7.88 18.31 11.79
N LEU A 73 -6.92 18.20 10.87
CA LEU A 73 -7.17 17.78 9.49
C LEU A 73 -6.87 16.29 9.32
N VAL A 74 -7.75 15.61 8.60
CA VAL A 74 -7.64 14.18 8.26
C VAL A 74 -8.15 13.92 6.84
N GLY A 75 -7.62 12.92 6.18
CA GLY A 75 -8.19 12.35 4.96
C GLY A 75 -9.31 11.37 5.32
N ARG A 76 -10.55 11.86 5.39
CA ARG A 76 -11.71 11.08 5.87
C ARG A 76 -12.61 10.64 4.72
N ILE A 77 -12.94 9.35 4.67
CA ILE A 77 -13.93 8.79 3.78
C ILE A 77 -15.33 9.15 4.29
N THR A 78 -16.08 9.88 3.49
CA THR A 78 -17.48 10.25 3.78
C THR A 78 -18.44 9.53 2.83
N GLY A 79 -19.71 9.41 3.24
CA GLY A 79 -20.73 8.76 2.41
C GLY A 79 -20.62 7.24 2.28
N PHE A 80 -19.76 6.60 3.09
CA PHE A 80 -19.64 5.15 3.14
C PHE A 80 -20.56 4.57 4.22
N ASP A 81 -21.59 3.85 3.82
CA ASP A 81 -22.41 3.03 4.70
C ASP A 81 -22.09 1.55 4.48
N ALA A 82 -21.46 0.93 5.48
CA ALA A 82 -21.07 -0.48 5.39
C ALA A 82 -22.28 -1.43 5.24
N SER A 83 -23.48 -1.03 5.66
CA SER A 83 -24.69 -1.85 5.56
C SER A 83 -25.18 -2.03 4.11
N GLU A 84 -24.79 -1.12 3.21
CA GLU A 84 -25.10 -1.20 1.77
C GLU A 84 -24.17 -2.18 1.03
N HIS A 85 -23.02 -2.53 1.63
CA HIS A 85 -21.97 -3.31 0.98
C HIS A 85 -21.73 -4.67 1.64
N LEU A 86 -22.01 -4.80 2.92
CA LEU A 86 -21.65 -5.98 3.71
C LEU A 86 -22.88 -6.61 4.39
N PRO A 87 -22.90 -7.94 4.53
CA PRO A 87 -23.94 -8.63 5.30
C PRO A 87 -24.02 -8.07 6.73
N GLY A 88 -25.23 -7.80 7.24
CA GLY A 88 -25.46 -7.21 8.55
C GLY A 88 -24.80 -7.96 9.72
N ARG A 89 -24.61 -9.30 9.58
CA ARG A 89 -23.90 -10.12 10.59
C ARG A 89 -22.43 -9.72 10.78
N LEU A 90 -21.79 -9.08 9.80
CA LEU A 90 -20.39 -8.66 9.89
C LEU A 90 -20.24 -7.34 10.64
N LEU A 91 -21.25 -6.49 10.65
CA LEU A 91 -21.16 -5.13 11.19
C LEU A 91 -20.82 -5.10 12.69
N PRO A 92 -21.44 -5.92 13.58
CA PRO A 92 -21.11 -5.88 15.00
C PRO A 92 -19.75 -6.48 15.37
N GLN A 93 -19.12 -7.21 14.46
CA GLN A 93 -17.87 -7.94 14.71
C GLN A 93 -16.65 -7.39 13.97
N THR A 94 -16.81 -6.30 13.20
CA THR A 94 -15.75 -5.70 12.41
C THR A 94 -15.52 -4.25 12.76
N ASP A 95 -14.26 -3.86 12.76
CA ASP A 95 -13.83 -2.46 12.78
C ASP A 95 -14.14 -1.76 11.43
N ARG A 96 -14.13 -0.43 11.44
CA ARG A 96 -14.25 0.37 10.22
C ARG A 96 -13.22 -0.02 9.16
N VAL A 97 -11.95 -0.20 9.57
CA VAL A 97 -10.87 -0.61 8.64
C VAL A 97 -11.20 -1.91 7.92
N THR A 98 -11.74 -2.89 8.64
CA THR A 98 -12.11 -4.19 8.05
C THR A 98 -13.28 -4.06 7.08
N ARG A 99 -14.27 -3.21 7.40
CA ARG A 99 -15.41 -2.95 6.49
C ARG A 99 -14.95 -2.30 5.20
N LEU A 100 -14.06 -1.31 5.26
CA LEU A 100 -13.46 -0.69 4.10
C LEU A 100 -12.64 -1.71 3.28
N ALA A 101 -11.81 -2.53 3.94
CA ALA A 101 -10.99 -3.54 3.28
C ALA A 101 -11.82 -4.62 2.58
N LEU A 102 -12.89 -5.12 3.21
CA LEU A 102 -13.80 -6.09 2.62
C LEU A 102 -14.51 -5.51 1.39
N THR A 103 -14.99 -4.27 1.47
CA THR A 103 -15.64 -3.60 0.34
C THR A 103 -14.69 -3.42 -0.84
N ALA A 104 -13.44 -3.02 -0.58
CA ALA A 104 -12.43 -2.89 -1.62
C ALA A 104 -12.06 -4.26 -2.22
N ALA A 105 -11.96 -5.31 -1.39
CA ALA A 105 -11.67 -6.66 -1.87
C ALA A 105 -12.82 -7.25 -2.71
N ASP A 106 -14.08 -7.05 -2.29
CA ASP A 106 -15.25 -7.47 -3.06
C ASP A 106 -15.24 -6.86 -4.47
N ARG A 107 -14.93 -5.57 -4.57
CA ARG A 107 -14.85 -4.85 -5.85
C ARG A 107 -13.69 -5.33 -6.71
N ALA A 108 -12.50 -5.47 -6.14
CA ALA A 108 -11.32 -5.96 -6.88
C ALA A 108 -11.55 -7.36 -7.46
N LEU A 109 -12.14 -8.27 -6.67
CA LEU A 109 -12.46 -9.63 -7.10
C LEU A 109 -13.57 -9.64 -8.17
N ALA A 110 -14.62 -8.84 -8.00
CA ALA A 110 -15.69 -8.71 -9.00
C ALA A 110 -15.14 -8.18 -10.33
N GLU A 111 -14.28 -7.17 -10.28
CA GLU A 111 -13.66 -6.59 -11.48
C GLU A 111 -12.71 -7.56 -12.18
N SER A 112 -11.96 -8.38 -11.43
CA SER A 112 -11.07 -9.38 -12.01
C SER A 112 -11.81 -10.42 -12.87
N GLY A 113 -13.11 -10.62 -12.61
CA GLY A 113 -13.91 -11.64 -13.27
C GLY A 113 -13.40 -13.07 -13.04
N ALA A 114 -12.59 -13.31 -12.00
CA ALA A 114 -12.05 -14.63 -11.69
C ALA A 114 -13.13 -15.53 -11.10
N ASP A 115 -13.29 -16.72 -11.67
CA ASP A 115 -14.10 -17.77 -11.08
C ASP A 115 -13.28 -18.52 -10.02
N LEU A 116 -13.43 -18.11 -8.77
CA LEU A 116 -12.66 -18.65 -7.65
C LEU A 116 -12.95 -20.13 -7.38
N GLU A 117 -14.17 -20.61 -7.70
CA GLU A 117 -14.56 -21.99 -7.49
C GLU A 117 -13.92 -22.94 -8.53
N ALA A 118 -13.62 -22.41 -9.72
CA ALA A 118 -12.92 -23.16 -10.77
C ALA A 118 -11.40 -23.22 -10.57
N MET A 119 -10.84 -22.47 -9.63
CA MET A 119 -9.40 -22.42 -9.36
C MET A 119 -8.98 -23.46 -8.31
N PRO A 120 -7.69 -23.86 -8.27
CA PRO A 120 -7.20 -24.79 -7.25
C PRO A 120 -7.44 -24.27 -5.83
N GLU A 121 -8.01 -25.08 -4.97
CA GLU A 121 -8.44 -24.76 -3.60
C GLU A 121 -7.37 -24.04 -2.76
N TYR A 122 -6.10 -24.43 -2.89
CA TYR A 122 -4.96 -23.84 -2.19
C TYR A 122 -4.11 -22.92 -3.07
N GLY A 123 -4.57 -22.62 -4.29
CA GLY A 123 -3.88 -21.77 -5.26
C GLY A 123 -4.15 -20.26 -5.08
N ILE A 124 -5.15 -19.92 -4.25
CA ILE A 124 -5.61 -18.53 -4.09
C ILE A 124 -5.25 -18.02 -2.69
N GLY A 125 -4.34 -17.04 -2.60
CA GLY A 125 -3.86 -16.48 -1.35
C GLY A 125 -4.38 -15.07 -1.05
N VAL A 126 -4.13 -14.60 0.18
CA VAL A 126 -4.41 -13.24 0.62
C VAL A 126 -3.20 -12.67 1.33
N VAL A 127 -2.62 -11.59 0.82
CA VAL A 127 -1.48 -10.93 1.46
C VAL A 127 -1.77 -9.43 1.53
N THR A 128 -2.07 -8.90 2.71
CA THR A 128 -2.36 -7.48 2.87
C THR A 128 -1.40 -6.79 3.81
N SER A 129 -1.39 -5.46 3.76
CA SER A 129 -0.74 -4.61 4.76
C SER A 129 -1.80 -3.98 5.65
N ASN A 130 -1.50 -3.97 6.94
CA ASN A 130 -2.26 -3.19 7.93
C ASN A 130 -1.30 -2.88 9.10
N ALA A 131 -1.08 -1.61 9.38
CA ALA A 131 -0.13 -1.18 10.40
C ALA A 131 -0.77 -0.99 11.79
N THR A 132 -2.07 -0.67 11.85
CA THR A 132 -2.74 -0.25 13.08
C THR A 132 -3.77 -1.24 13.61
N GLY A 133 -4.38 -2.06 12.75
CA GLY A 133 -5.50 -2.91 13.15
C GLY A 133 -6.79 -2.11 13.41
N GLY A 134 -7.69 -2.66 14.22
CA GLY A 134 -9.00 -2.10 14.49
C GLY A 134 -9.01 -1.11 15.66
N PHE A 135 -8.43 0.06 15.48
CA PHE A 135 -8.29 1.08 16.54
C PHE A 135 -9.62 1.64 17.00
N GLU A 136 -10.55 1.93 16.09
CA GLU A 136 -11.86 2.48 16.46
C GLU A 136 -12.68 1.49 17.30
N PHE A 137 -12.67 0.22 16.91
CA PHE A 137 -13.36 -0.84 17.67
C PHE A 137 -12.75 -0.99 19.06
N THR A 138 -11.44 -1.14 19.13
CA THR A 138 -10.70 -1.30 20.38
C THR A 138 -10.86 -0.12 21.32
N HIS A 139 -10.77 1.11 20.82
CA HIS A 139 -10.98 2.31 21.62
C HIS A 139 -12.36 2.31 22.28
N ARG A 140 -13.41 1.96 21.51
CA ARG A 140 -14.78 1.85 22.04
C ARG A 140 -14.89 0.77 23.11
N GLU A 141 -14.30 -0.41 22.91
CA GLU A 141 -14.37 -1.52 23.86
C GLU A 141 -13.52 -1.27 25.12
N ILE A 142 -12.34 -0.66 25.01
CA ILE A 142 -11.54 -0.23 26.16
C ILE A 142 -12.30 0.83 26.99
N ARG A 143 -12.99 1.77 26.32
CA ARG A 143 -13.83 2.72 27.04
C ARG A 143 -14.90 2.03 27.84
N LYS A 144 -15.63 1.05 27.30
CA LYS A 144 -16.61 0.25 28.04
C LYS A 144 -15.98 -0.50 29.22
N LEU A 145 -14.79 -1.09 29.01
CA LEU A 145 -14.06 -1.78 30.06
C LEU A 145 -13.89 -0.89 31.32
N TRP A 146 -13.46 0.36 31.09
CA TRP A 146 -13.16 1.29 32.21
C TRP A 146 -14.38 2.00 32.78
N THR A 147 -15.45 2.17 32.00
CA THR A 147 -16.66 2.92 32.45
C THR A 147 -17.78 2.00 32.89
N GLU A 148 -17.89 0.78 32.34
CA GLU A 148 -19.03 -0.12 32.53
C GLU A 148 -18.63 -1.50 33.09
N GLY A 149 -17.34 -1.83 33.06
CA GLY A 149 -16.79 -3.10 33.55
C GLY A 149 -16.59 -4.17 32.44
N PRO A 150 -15.83 -5.25 32.78
CA PRO A 150 -15.40 -6.26 31.78
C PRO A 150 -16.55 -7.03 31.13
N GLN A 151 -17.72 -7.11 31.77
CA GLN A 151 -18.89 -7.83 31.24
C GLN A 151 -19.53 -7.10 30.02
N ARG A 152 -19.16 -5.85 29.78
CA ARG A 152 -19.67 -5.03 28.69
C ARG A 152 -18.77 -5.04 27.45
N VAL A 153 -17.56 -5.57 27.58
CA VAL A 153 -16.62 -5.70 26.46
C VAL A 153 -17.14 -6.76 25.49
N SER A 154 -17.13 -6.42 24.19
CA SER A 154 -17.53 -7.34 23.14
C SER A 154 -16.59 -8.53 23.04
N VAL A 155 -17.13 -9.73 22.86
CA VAL A 155 -16.33 -10.94 22.58
C VAL A 155 -15.53 -10.81 21.26
N TYR A 156 -15.99 -9.95 20.36
CA TYR A 156 -15.32 -9.69 19.08
C TYR A 156 -14.03 -8.89 19.24
N GLU A 157 -13.77 -8.26 20.39
CA GLU A 157 -12.47 -7.62 20.68
C GLU A 157 -11.33 -8.64 20.59
N SER A 158 -11.59 -9.93 20.80
CA SER A 158 -10.60 -10.99 20.70
C SER A 158 -9.87 -11.05 19.34
N PHE A 159 -10.44 -10.51 18.27
CA PHE A 159 -9.82 -10.47 16.94
C PHE A 159 -9.99 -9.15 16.20
N ALA A 160 -11.01 -8.33 16.51
CA ALA A 160 -11.30 -7.09 15.77
C ALA A 160 -10.19 -6.04 15.86
N TRP A 161 -9.40 -6.06 16.94
CA TRP A 161 -8.25 -5.16 17.16
C TRP A 161 -7.03 -5.54 16.34
N PHE A 162 -6.93 -6.79 15.91
CA PHE A 162 -5.69 -7.38 15.43
C PHE A 162 -5.38 -6.94 13.99
N TYR A 163 -4.14 -6.56 13.71
CA TYR A 163 -3.73 -6.10 12.38
C TYR A 163 -3.89 -7.13 11.26
N ALA A 164 -3.94 -8.44 11.59
CA ALA A 164 -4.18 -9.49 10.59
C ALA A 164 -5.67 -9.70 10.25
N VAL A 165 -6.58 -8.96 10.90
CA VAL A 165 -8.03 -9.17 10.73
C VAL A 165 -8.47 -8.98 9.28
N ASN A 166 -7.94 -7.99 8.57
CA ASN A 166 -8.32 -7.74 7.18
C ASN A 166 -7.99 -8.95 6.29
N THR A 167 -6.75 -9.48 6.39
CA THR A 167 -6.33 -10.70 5.67
C THR A 167 -7.27 -11.87 5.97
N GLY A 168 -7.53 -12.13 7.27
CA GLY A 168 -8.38 -13.21 7.71
C GLY A 168 -9.83 -13.09 7.26
N GLN A 169 -10.42 -11.91 7.37
CA GLN A 169 -11.82 -11.68 6.98
C GLN A 169 -12.01 -11.75 5.45
N ILE A 170 -11.06 -11.26 4.66
CA ILE A 170 -11.07 -11.44 3.20
C ILE A 170 -10.99 -12.94 2.85
N SER A 171 -10.05 -13.66 3.45
CA SER A 171 -9.89 -15.13 3.25
C SER A 171 -11.18 -15.90 3.58
N ILE A 172 -11.77 -15.64 4.76
CA ILE A 172 -13.00 -16.32 5.21
C ILE A 172 -14.18 -15.98 4.30
N ARG A 173 -14.34 -14.71 3.92
CA ARG A 173 -15.47 -14.25 3.12
C ARG A 173 -15.51 -14.88 1.75
N HIS A 174 -14.37 -15.05 1.13
CA HIS A 174 -14.23 -15.54 -0.24
C HIS A 174 -13.75 -17.02 -0.33
N GLY A 175 -13.58 -17.70 0.81
CA GLY A 175 -13.13 -19.09 0.83
C GLY A 175 -11.70 -19.30 0.33
N LEU A 176 -10.82 -18.28 0.45
CA LEU A 176 -9.46 -18.31 -0.07
C LEU A 176 -8.54 -19.06 0.92
N ARG A 177 -8.04 -20.23 0.53
CA ARG A 177 -7.32 -21.16 1.43
C ARG A 177 -5.83 -21.28 1.13
N GLY A 178 -5.35 -20.54 0.14
CA GLY A 178 -3.92 -20.49 -0.21
C GLY A 178 -3.07 -19.73 0.80
N PRO A 179 -1.80 -19.51 0.48
CA PRO A 179 -0.87 -18.80 1.35
C PRO A 179 -1.39 -17.42 1.72
N SER A 180 -1.42 -17.13 3.03
CA SER A 180 -1.95 -15.87 3.55
C SER A 180 -0.95 -15.22 4.51
N GLY A 181 -0.91 -13.90 4.53
CA GLY A 181 -0.01 -13.15 5.39
C GLY A 181 -0.38 -11.68 5.53
N VAL A 182 0.13 -11.07 6.58
CA VAL A 182 0.02 -9.62 6.79
C VAL A 182 1.41 -9.03 6.95
N LEU A 183 1.65 -7.89 6.30
CA LEU A 183 2.89 -7.14 6.40
C LEU A 183 2.66 -5.87 7.20
N VAL A 184 3.52 -5.66 8.20
CA VAL A 184 3.50 -4.48 9.07
C VAL A 184 4.79 -3.70 8.84
N GLY A 185 4.72 -2.67 8.02
CA GLY A 185 5.86 -1.83 7.63
C GLY A 185 5.47 -0.36 7.50
N GLU A 186 4.40 0.04 8.18
CA GLU A 186 3.73 1.32 8.02
C GLU A 186 3.47 1.56 6.51
N GLN A 187 3.82 2.71 5.94
CA GLN A 187 3.57 2.99 4.53
C GLN A 187 4.28 1.98 3.60
N ALA A 188 5.54 1.63 3.85
CA ALA A 188 6.28 0.66 3.04
C ALA A 188 5.61 -0.72 2.99
N GLY A 189 4.90 -1.10 4.06
CA GLY A 189 4.20 -2.38 4.17
C GLY A 189 3.22 -2.66 3.03
N GLY A 190 2.61 -1.62 2.45
CA GLY A 190 1.71 -1.76 1.31
C GLY A 190 2.40 -2.32 0.06
N LEU A 191 3.61 -1.84 -0.28
CA LEU A 191 4.41 -2.40 -1.37
C LEU A 191 5.02 -3.76 -1.00
N ASP A 192 5.35 -3.96 0.29
CA ASP A 192 5.87 -5.23 0.78
C ASP A 192 4.83 -6.35 0.63
N ALA A 193 3.54 -6.05 0.86
CA ALA A 193 2.44 -6.98 0.64
C ALA A 193 2.35 -7.39 -0.83
N ILE A 194 2.40 -6.43 -1.75
CA ILE A 194 2.42 -6.68 -3.20
C ILE A 194 3.65 -7.53 -3.59
N GLY A 195 4.84 -7.17 -3.09
CA GLY A 195 6.07 -7.94 -3.32
C GLY A 195 5.99 -9.36 -2.76
N HIS A 196 5.31 -9.57 -1.63
CA HIS A 196 5.07 -10.89 -1.06
C HIS A 196 4.08 -11.70 -1.93
N ALA A 197 2.98 -11.11 -2.37
CA ALA A 197 2.03 -11.72 -3.29
C ALA A 197 2.73 -12.20 -4.57
N CYS A 198 3.61 -11.38 -5.15
CA CYS A 198 4.41 -11.79 -6.31
C CYS A 198 5.30 -13.01 -6.03
N ARG A 199 5.89 -13.13 -4.83
CA ARG A 199 6.67 -14.32 -4.45
C ARG A 199 5.79 -15.54 -4.32
N THR A 200 4.59 -15.40 -3.74
CA THR A 200 3.60 -16.48 -3.61
C THR A 200 3.18 -17.04 -4.98
N LEU A 201 2.90 -16.15 -5.93
CA LEU A 201 2.53 -16.55 -7.30
C LEU A 201 3.69 -17.27 -8.01
N ARG A 202 4.92 -16.77 -7.90
CA ARG A 202 6.11 -17.47 -8.41
C ARG A 202 6.37 -18.81 -7.75
N GLY A 203 5.88 -19.00 -6.54
CA GLY A 203 5.93 -20.27 -5.79
C GLY A 203 4.83 -21.28 -6.18
N GLY A 204 4.03 -21.00 -7.21
CA GLY A 204 2.96 -21.90 -7.69
C GLY A 204 1.55 -21.46 -7.30
N GLY A 205 1.38 -20.28 -6.69
CA GLY A 205 0.07 -19.65 -6.53
C GLY A 205 -0.54 -19.27 -7.88
N VAL A 206 -1.87 -19.24 -7.97
CA VAL A 206 -2.60 -18.89 -9.19
C VAL A 206 -3.12 -17.45 -9.13
N LEU A 207 -3.64 -17.05 -7.97
CA LEU A 207 -4.20 -15.75 -7.71
C LEU A 207 -3.84 -15.30 -6.28
N SER A 208 -3.62 -14.01 -6.09
CA SER A 208 -3.42 -13.40 -4.77
C SER A 208 -4.19 -12.09 -4.65
N VAL A 209 -5.03 -11.98 -3.62
CA VAL A 209 -5.62 -10.72 -3.19
C VAL A 209 -4.59 -10.00 -2.33
N THR A 210 -4.21 -8.78 -2.71
CA THR A 210 -3.13 -8.05 -2.04
C THR A 210 -3.38 -6.54 -2.00
N GLY A 211 -2.56 -5.83 -1.25
CA GLY A 211 -2.69 -4.39 -1.07
C GLY A 211 -2.80 -4.02 0.39
N GLY A 212 -3.56 -2.96 0.69
CA GLY A 212 -3.78 -2.50 2.06
C GLY A 212 -4.89 -1.48 2.15
N VAL A 213 -5.53 -1.47 3.30
CA VAL A 213 -6.54 -0.47 3.68
C VAL A 213 -6.34 -0.18 5.16
N GLU A 214 -6.35 1.10 5.52
CA GLU A 214 -6.14 1.57 6.89
C GLU A 214 -7.27 2.49 7.35
N SER A 215 -7.52 2.52 8.65
CA SER A 215 -8.43 3.47 9.27
C SER A 215 -8.10 3.60 10.76
N SER A 216 -7.36 4.64 11.11
CA SER A 216 -6.95 4.95 12.49
C SER A 216 -7.10 6.43 12.77
N LEU A 217 -8.31 6.96 12.55
CA LEU A 217 -8.64 8.38 12.68
C LEU A 217 -9.54 8.67 13.89
N ASP A 218 -9.87 7.66 14.70
CA ASP A 218 -10.49 7.84 16.00
C ASP A 218 -9.54 8.59 16.96
N PRO A 219 -10.01 9.09 18.14
CA PRO A 219 -9.16 9.85 19.05
C PRO A 219 -7.84 9.16 19.42
N TRP A 220 -7.86 7.85 19.63
CA TRP A 220 -6.66 7.09 19.96
C TRP A 220 -5.70 6.97 18.77
N GLY A 221 -6.23 6.66 17.59
CA GLY A 221 -5.48 6.60 16.33
C GLY A 221 -4.85 7.95 16.00
N LEU A 222 -5.61 9.05 16.10
CA LEU A 222 -5.08 10.40 15.85
C LEU A 222 -3.92 10.76 16.79
N VAL A 223 -4.03 10.42 18.09
CA VAL A 223 -2.94 10.64 19.06
C VAL A 223 -1.69 9.82 18.68
N SER A 224 -1.86 8.59 18.18
CA SER A 224 -0.74 7.77 17.71
C SER A 224 -0.02 8.41 16.52
N HIS A 225 -0.77 8.98 15.57
CA HIS A 225 -0.20 9.75 14.45
C HIS A 225 0.52 11.02 14.95
N ILE A 226 -0.08 11.77 15.88
CA ILE A 226 0.52 12.97 16.48
C ILE A 226 1.86 12.65 17.15
N ALA A 227 1.95 11.51 17.85
CA ALA A 227 3.18 11.08 18.53
C ALA A 227 4.37 10.87 17.57
N SER A 228 4.13 10.67 16.27
CA SER A 228 5.19 10.60 15.26
C SER A 228 5.97 11.92 15.11
N GLY A 229 5.38 13.05 15.50
CA GLY A 229 5.95 14.40 15.31
C GLY A 229 5.99 14.87 13.86
N ARG A 230 5.32 14.18 12.92
CA ARG A 230 5.39 14.42 11.48
C ARG A 230 4.10 14.96 10.86
N LEU A 231 3.10 15.26 11.67
CA LEU A 231 1.84 15.78 11.17
C LEU A 231 1.89 17.29 10.96
N SER A 232 1.26 17.72 9.87
CA SER A 232 1.01 19.13 9.60
C SER A 232 0.07 19.74 10.67
N ARG A 233 0.35 20.98 11.06
CA ARG A 233 -0.50 21.77 11.96
C ARG A 233 -1.30 22.83 11.22
N ALA A 234 -1.31 22.78 9.89
CA ALA A 234 -2.12 23.69 9.09
C ALA A 234 -3.61 23.46 9.35
N THR A 235 -4.39 24.52 9.23
CA THR A 235 -5.86 24.49 9.36
C THR A 235 -6.57 24.60 8.02
N ASP A 236 -5.84 25.01 6.96
CA ASP A 236 -6.33 25.00 5.59
C ASP A 236 -5.97 23.66 4.93
N PRO A 237 -6.95 22.87 4.47
CA PRO A 237 -6.70 21.61 3.78
C PRO A 237 -5.76 21.74 2.57
N ARG A 238 -5.80 22.87 1.86
CA ARG A 238 -4.97 23.11 0.67
C ARG A 238 -3.52 23.45 1.02
N ALA A 239 -3.24 23.82 2.26
CA ALA A 239 -1.90 24.12 2.77
C ALA A 239 -1.33 23.04 3.69
N ALA A 240 -2.06 21.94 3.88
CA ALA A 240 -1.74 20.97 4.93
C ALA A 240 -0.80 19.86 4.50
N TYR A 241 -0.75 19.50 3.21
CA TYR A 241 0.09 18.42 2.72
C TYR A 241 0.84 18.83 1.45
N LEU A 242 2.04 19.40 1.64
CA LEU A 242 2.83 20.09 0.62
C LEU A 242 4.23 19.44 0.45
N PRO A 243 4.34 18.22 -0.07
CA PRO A 243 5.65 17.60 -0.26
C PRO A 243 6.47 18.36 -1.30
N PHE A 244 7.79 18.42 -1.11
CA PHE A 244 8.75 19.11 -1.98
C PHE A 244 8.52 20.63 -2.13
N ASP A 245 7.65 21.24 -1.33
CA ASP A 245 7.42 22.68 -1.26
C ASP A 245 8.23 23.30 -0.13
N THR A 246 8.64 24.55 -0.27
CA THR A 246 9.36 25.28 0.80
C THR A 246 8.53 25.48 2.08
N ARG A 247 7.22 25.28 2.00
CA ARG A 247 6.27 25.31 3.13
C ARG A 247 6.01 23.93 3.74
N ALA A 248 6.69 22.88 3.28
CA ALA A 248 6.50 21.52 3.82
C ALA A 248 6.69 21.51 5.34
N ALA A 249 5.70 21.00 6.08
CA ALA A 249 5.68 21.01 7.54
C ALA A 249 4.99 19.76 8.12
N GLY A 250 5.04 18.65 7.41
CA GLY A 250 4.40 17.40 7.76
C GLY A 250 3.22 17.04 6.85
N HIS A 251 2.72 15.82 7.02
CA HIS A 251 1.59 15.28 6.26
C HIS A 251 0.29 15.31 7.06
N VAL A 252 -0.81 15.01 6.39
CA VAL A 252 -2.14 14.78 6.98
C VAL A 252 -2.37 13.28 7.04
N PRO A 253 -2.79 12.69 8.19
CA PRO A 253 -3.17 11.29 8.25
C PRO A 253 -4.49 11.06 7.51
N GLY A 254 -4.66 9.89 6.90
CA GLY A 254 -5.88 9.55 6.20
C GLY A 254 -6.25 8.08 6.35
N GLU A 255 -7.46 7.72 5.89
CA GLU A 255 -7.97 6.35 5.86
C GLU A 255 -8.26 5.90 4.43
N GLY A 256 -8.32 4.58 4.21
CA GLY A 256 -8.58 4.00 2.90
C GLY A 256 -7.37 3.26 2.32
N GLY A 257 -7.39 3.04 1.03
CA GLY A 257 -6.35 2.36 0.29
C GLY A 257 -6.87 1.65 -0.96
N ALA A 258 -6.11 0.66 -1.43
CA ALA A 258 -6.49 -0.19 -2.54
C ALA A 258 -6.21 -1.66 -2.27
N ILE A 259 -7.10 -2.50 -2.76
CA ILE A 259 -6.90 -3.95 -2.90
C ILE A 259 -6.78 -4.28 -4.39
N LEU A 260 -5.80 -5.11 -4.70
CA LEU A 260 -5.48 -5.56 -6.04
C LEU A 260 -5.66 -7.07 -6.13
N VAL A 261 -6.11 -7.55 -7.28
CA VAL A 261 -6.05 -8.97 -7.64
C VAL A 261 -4.86 -9.17 -8.55
N LEU A 262 -3.88 -9.92 -8.06
CA LEU A 262 -2.72 -10.36 -8.83
C LEU A 262 -2.92 -11.80 -9.27
N GLU A 263 -2.59 -12.09 -10.53
CA GLU A 263 -2.63 -13.45 -11.07
C GLU A 263 -1.31 -13.84 -11.71
N ASP A 264 -1.06 -15.14 -11.72
CA ASP A 264 -0.08 -15.73 -12.64
C ASP A 264 -0.45 -15.34 -14.08
N ALA A 265 0.51 -14.84 -14.84
CA ALA A 265 0.22 -14.33 -16.19
C ALA A 265 -0.30 -15.41 -17.14
N GLY A 266 0.16 -16.66 -16.98
CA GLY A 266 -0.33 -17.80 -17.77
C GLY A 266 -1.78 -18.13 -17.43
N SER A 267 -2.12 -18.15 -16.14
CA SER A 267 -3.48 -18.37 -15.65
C SER A 267 -4.45 -17.30 -16.11
N ALA A 268 -4.05 -16.03 -15.99
CA ALA A 268 -4.84 -14.89 -16.46
C ALA A 268 -5.09 -14.95 -17.98
N ALA A 269 -4.05 -15.25 -18.77
CA ALA A 269 -4.16 -15.41 -20.21
C ALA A 269 -5.06 -16.58 -20.62
N ALA A 270 -4.95 -17.71 -19.92
CA ALA A 270 -5.74 -18.91 -20.21
C ALA A 270 -7.26 -18.70 -20.05
N ARG A 271 -7.68 -17.83 -19.12
CA ARG A 271 -9.09 -17.46 -18.92
C ARG A 271 -9.52 -16.20 -19.70
N GLY A 272 -8.60 -15.57 -20.47
CA GLY A 272 -8.88 -14.36 -21.24
C GLY A 272 -9.10 -13.12 -20.37
N ALA A 273 -8.41 -13.02 -19.23
CA ALA A 273 -8.52 -11.88 -18.32
C ALA A 273 -8.07 -10.58 -18.96
N THR A 274 -8.81 -9.50 -18.73
CA THR A 274 -8.34 -8.14 -18.96
C THR A 274 -7.29 -7.81 -17.90
N THR A 275 -6.16 -7.22 -18.31
CA THR A 275 -5.07 -6.89 -17.39
C THR A 275 -4.77 -5.40 -17.44
N TYR A 276 -4.58 -4.79 -16.27
CA TYR A 276 -4.15 -3.40 -16.11
C TYR A 276 -2.66 -3.22 -16.38
N GLY A 277 -1.84 -4.20 -15.98
CA GLY A 277 -0.39 -4.17 -16.10
C GLY A 277 0.27 -5.31 -15.34
N GLU A 278 1.60 -5.25 -15.27
CA GLU A 278 2.45 -6.24 -14.58
C GLU A 278 3.12 -5.61 -13.36
N ILE A 279 3.28 -6.38 -12.29
CA ILE A 279 4.22 -6.05 -11.21
C ILE A 279 5.59 -6.63 -11.59
N ALA A 280 6.37 -5.81 -12.28
CA ALA A 280 7.60 -6.27 -12.95
C ALA A 280 8.76 -6.45 -11.98
N GLY A 281 8.88 -5.59 -10.95
CA GLY A 281 9.97 -5.65 -9.99
C GLY A 281 9.59 -5.12 -8.62
N TYR A 282 10.27 -5.60 -7.59
CA TYR A 282 10.10 -5.18 -6.21
C TYR A 282 11.45 -5.13 -5.51
N GLY A 283 11.70 -4.08 -4.73
CA GLY A 283 12.87 -3.92 -3.89
C GLY A 283 12.50 -3.40 -2.51
N ALA A 284 13.09 -3.95 -1.47
CA ALA A 284 12.94 -3.47 -0.09
C ALA A 284 14.29 -3.36 0.59
N THR A 285 14.44 -2.35 1.42
CA THR A 285 15.64 -2.11 2.22
C THR A 285 15.28 -1.52 3.57
N PHE A 286 16.26 -1.47 4.43
CA PHE A 286 16.16 -0.77 5.71
C PHE A 286 17.20 0.34 5.77
N ASP A 287 16.85 1.49 6.37
CA ASP A 287 17.80 2.59 6.55
C ASP A 287 18.95 2.18 7.46
N PRO A 288 20.15 2.69 7.20
CA PRO A 288 21.27 2.46 8.10
C PRO A 288 21.01 3.17 9.43
N LYS A 289 21.73 2.71 10.48
CA LYS A 289 21.66 3.34 11.80
C LYS A 289 21.89 4.86 11.68
N PRO A 290 21.05 5.69 12.32
CA PRO A 290 21.27 7.14 12.37
C PRO A 290 22.70 7.50 12.80
N GLY A 291 23.30 8.48 12.15
CA GLY A 291 24.69 8.90 12.41
C GLY A 291 25.78 7.99 11.81
N SER A 292 25.42 6.97 11.04
CA SER A 292 26.41 6.07 10.39
C SER A 292 27.15 6.69 9.20
N GLY A 293 26.70 7.86 8.70
CA GLY A 293 27.24 8.49 7.49
C GLY A 293 26.84 7.79 6.18
N ARG A 294 26.08 6.68 6.24
CA ARG A 294 25.58 5.98 5.05
C ARG A 294 24.26 6.62 4.55
N PRO A 295 24.02 6.68 3.22
CA PRO A 295 22.79 7.24 2.67
C PRO A 295 21.57 6.38 3.06
N PRO A 296 20.35 6.99 3.08
CA PRO A 296 19.08 6.28 3.27
C PRO A 296 18.88 5.15 2.25
N GLY A 297 18.04 4.18 2.62
CA GLY A 297 17.84 2.95 1.86
C GLY A 297 16.99 3.09 0.61
N LEU A 298 16.21 4.18 0.46
CA LEU A 298 15.21 4.33 -0.59
C LEU A 298 15.79 4.17 -2.01
N GLY A 299 16.90 4.83 -2.31
CA GLY A 299 17.57 4.70 -3.61
C GLY A 299 18.03 3.28 -3.93
N ARG A 300 18.44 2.50 -2.91
CA ARG A 300 18.76 1.07 -3.09
C ARG A 300 17.52 0.23 -3.34
N ALA A 301 16.42 0.49 -2.63
CA ALA A 301 15.15 -0.19 -2.88
C ALA A 301 14.69 0.04 -4.33
N ALA A 302 14.75 1.29 -4.80
CA ALA A 302 14.43 1.66 -6.17
C ALA A 302 15.29 0.94 -7.20
N ARG A 303 16.64 0.98 -7.06
CA ARG A 303 17.55 0.26 -7.97
C ARG A 303 17.30 -1.24 -7.98
N THR A 304 17.08 -1.86 -6.80
CA THR A 304 16.78 -3.29 -6.72
C THR A 304 15.46 -3.63 -7.42
N ALA A 305 14.44 -2.76 -7.34
CA ALA A 305 13.19 -2.96 -8.05
C ALA A 305 13.39 -2.87 -9.58
N LEU A 306 14.14 -1.88 -10.06
CA LEU A 306 14.49 -1.70 -11.49
C LEU A 306 15.31 -2.90 -12.02
N GLU A 307 16.35 -3.32 -11.30
CA GLU A 307 17.17 -4.49 -11.65
C GLU A 307 16.32 -5.75 -11.80
N ARG A 308 15.42 -6.02 -10.85
CA ARG A 308 14.53 -7.18 -10.88
C ARG A 308 13.47 -7.10 -11.98
N ALA A 309 13.09 -5.90 -12.38
CA ALA A 309 12.19 -5.67 -13.51
C ALA A 309 12.91 -5.80 -14.87
N GLY A 310 14.24 -5.80 -14.88
CA GLY A 310 15.04 -5.68 -16.12
C GLY A 310 14.80 -4.36 -16.83
N VAL A 311 14.62 -3.26 -16.06
CA VAL A 311 14.29 -1.92 -16.57
C VAL A 311 15.44 -0.96 -16.25
N THR A 312 15.89 -0.22 -17.25
CA THR A 312 16.86 0.86 -17.07
C THR A 312 16.16 2.16 -16.63
N PRO A 313 16.86 3.11 -15.99
CA PRO A 313 16.24 4.36 -15.56
C PRO A 313 15.58 5.15 -16.70
N ASP A 314 16.13 5.15 -17.89
CA ASP A 314 15.60 5.83 -19.08
C ASP A 314 14.32 5.20 -19.65
N GLU A 315 13.97 3.99 -19.23
CA GLU A 315 12.71 3.33 -19.56
C GLU A 315 11.57 3.63 -18.57
N VAL A 316 11.82 4.40 -17.50
CA VAL A 316 10.81 4.79 -16.53
C VAL A 316 10.16 6.10 -16.96
N ASP A 317 8.85 6.06 -17.17
CA ASP A 317 8.07 7.21 -17.64
C ASP A 317 7.58 8.13 -16.50
N VAL A 318 7.47 7.59 -15.27
CA VAL A 318 6.99 8.34 -14.11
C VAL A 318 7.41 7.70 -12.79
N VAL A 319 7.66 8.53 -11.77
CA VAL A 319 7.83 8.13 -10.38
C VAL A 319 6.65 8.61 -9.55
N PHE A 320 5.97 7.68 -8.87
CA PHE A 320 5.01 7.96 -7.80
C PHE A 320 5.77 8.01 -6.49
N ALA A 321 5.95 9.22 -5.96
CA ALA A 321 6.80 9.47 -4.81
C ALA A 321 6.15 9.06 -3.48
N ASP A 322 6.97 8.72 -2.47
CA ASP A 322 6.52 8.58 -1.08
C ASP A 322 6.01 9.91 -0.53
N ALA A 323 6.72 11.01 -0.85
CA ALA A 323 6.27 12.38 -0.61
C ALA A 323 5.82 12.64 0.83
N ALA A 324 6.74 12.52 1.78
CA ALA A 324 6.43 12.60 3.21
C ALA A 324 6.00 14.00 3.69
N ALA A 325 6.27 15.06 2.92
CA ALA A 325 6.12 16.46 3.30
C ALA A 325 6.87 16.85 4.60
N VAL A 326 7.89 16.08 4.93
CA VAL A 326 8.86 16.35 5.99
C VAL A 326 10.17 16.76 5.32
N PRO A 327 10.67 17.98 5.52
CA PRO A 327 11.77 18.54 4.71
C PRO A 327 12.98 17.62 4.54
N GLU A 328 13.44 16.98 5.62
CA GLU A 328 14.61 16.11 5.58
C GLU A 328 14.33 14.79 4.81
N LEU A 329 13.09 14.31 4.85
CA LEU A 329 12.68 13.11 4.12
C LEU A 329 12.48 13.43 2.64
N ASP A 330 11.89 14.58 2.32
CA ASP A 330 11.70 15.06 0.97
C ASP A 330 13.06 15.34 0.30
N ASP A 331 14.02 15.95 1.04
CA ASP A 331 15.39 16.17 0.56
C ASP A 331 16.07 14.83 0.22
N ALA A 332 15.94 13.83 1.09
CA ALA A 332 16.54 12.52 0.87
C ALA A 332 15.90 11.75 -0.29
N GLU A 333 14.58 11.88 -0.49
CA GLU A 333 13.87 11.27 -1.62
C GLU A 333 14.25 11.95 -2.93
N ALA A 334 14.24 13.28 -2.97
CA ALA A 334 14.65 14.05 -4.13
C ALA A 334 16.08 13.73 -4.56
N ALA A 335 17.01 13.61 -3.60
CA ALA A 335 18.39 13.20 -3.88
C ALA A 335 18.48 11.79 -4.46
N ALA A 336 17.67 10.84 -3.96
CA ALA A 336 17.63 9.48 -4.49
C ALA A 336 17.07 9.42 -5.92
N VAL A 337 16.02 10.19 -6.21
CA VAL A 337 15.43 10.29 -7.55
C VAL A 337 16.43 10.94 -8.52
N GLU A 338 17.08 12.04 -8.12
CA GLU A 338 18.08 12.70 -8.95
C GLU A 338 19.32 11.81 -9.22
N GLU A 339 19.77 11.04 -8.23
CA GLU A 339 20.90 10.12 -8.40
C GLU A 339 20.60 9.00 -9.40
N ILE A 340 19.33 8.56 -9.51
CA ILE A 340 18.92 7.47 -10.40
C ILE A 340 18.63 7.98 -11.82
N PHE A 341 17.91 9.10 -11.93
CA PHE A 341 17.34 9.58 -13.19
C PHE A 341 18.03 10.84 -13.74
N GLY A 342 18.90 11.47 -12.97
CA GLY A 342 19.44 12.79 -13.28
C GLY A 342 18.49 13.95 -12.92
N PRO A 343 18.99 15.20 -12.96
CA PRO A 343 18.17 16.37 -12.66
C PRO A 343 17.03 16.54 -13.67
N TYR A 344 15.80 16.63 -13.20
CA TYR A 344 14.57 16.69 -14.02
C TYR A 344 14.41 15.52 -14.99
N GLY A 345 15.09 14.39 -14.75
CA GLY A 345 15.21 13.29 -15.70
C GLY A 345 13.99 12.38 -15.81
N VAL A 346 13.02 12.51 -14.91
CA VAL A 346 11.77 11.72 -14.91
C VAL A 346 10.64 12.54 -14.31
N PRO A 347 9.40 12.49 -14.83
CA PRO A 347 8.23 13.05 -14.18
C PRO A 347 8.00 12.45 -12.80
N VAL A 348 7.71 13.29 -11.81
CA VAL A 348 7.43 12.88 -10.41
C VAL A 348 6.05 13.36 -10.02
N THR A 349 5.25 12.48 -9.41
CA THR A 349 3.92 12.82 -8.91
C THR A 349 3.64 12.25 -7.53
N ALA A 350 2.74 12.91 -6.79
CA ALA A 350 2.25 12.49 -5.48
C ALA A 350 0.76 12.84 -5.31
N PRO A 351 -0.17 12.12 -5.94
CA PRO A 351 -1.60 12.42 -5.88
C PRO A 351 -2.19 12.30 -4.45
N LYS A 352 -1.46 11.66 -3.54
CA LYS A 352 -1.82 11.55 -2.12
C LYS A 352 -1.93 12.89 -1.38
N THR A 353 -1.51 14.02 -1.98
CA THR A 353 -1.80 15.36 -1.46
C THR A 353 -3.30 15.64 -1.33
N LEU A 354 -4.15 14.91 -2.04
CA LEU A 354 -5.61 15.01 -1.98
C LEU A 354 -6.26 14.10 -0.94
N THR A 355 -5.61 12.98 -0.58
CA THR A 355 -6.20 11.95 0.30
C THR A 355 -5.59 11.93 1.70
N GLY A 356 -4.42 12.50 1.87
CA GLY A 356 -3.59 12.28 3.05
C GLY A 356 -2.71 11.03 2.94
N ARG A 357 -1.90 10.78 3.95
CA ARG A 357 -1.01 9.61 4.06
C ARG A 357 -1.77 8.47 4.71
N LEU A 358 -2.01 7.39 3.97
CA LEU A 358 -2.89 6.29 4.36
C LEU A 358 -2.13 5.09 4.94
N THR A 359 -0.95 5.30 5.52
CA THR A 359 -0.09 4.23 6.04
C THR A 359 0.00 3.04 5.07
N GLY A 360 -0.25 1.80 5.48
CA GLY A 360 -0.20 0.62 4.61
C GLY A 360 -1.16 0.62 3.42
N GLY A 361 -2.19 1.48 3.43
CA GLY A 361 -3.14 1.65 2.32
C GLY A 361 -2.68 2.59 1.21
N GLY A 362 -1.77 3.53 1.52
CA GLY A 362 -1.33 4.56 0.57
C GLY A 362 -0.59 4.01 -0.64
N PRO A 363 0.48 3.23 -0.49
CA PRO A 363 1.25 2.74 -1.63
C PRO A 363 0.48 1.79 -2.57
N PRO A 364 -0.41 0.91 -2.12
CA PRO A 364 -1.32 0.20 -3.04
C PRO A 364 -2.21 1.15 -3.84
N LEU A 365 -2.63 2.28 -3.25
CA LEU A 365 -3.37 3.31 -3.96
C LEU A 365 -2.49 4.01 -5.03
N ASP A 366 -1.20 4.25 -4.74
CA ASP A 366 -0.25 4.77 -5.73
C ASP A 366 0.01 3.75 -6.85
N VAL A 367 0.04 2.45 -6.55
CA VAL A 367 0.13 1.39 -7.58
C VAL A 367 -1.13 1.38 -8.46
N ALA A 368 -2.31 1.53 -7.87
CA ALA A 368 -3.55 1.69 -8.62
C ALA A 368 -3.50 2.93 -9.52
N ALA A 369 -3.01 4.08 -9.01
CA ALA A 369 -2.81 5.29 -9.83
C ALA A 369 -1.84 5.06 -10.99
N ALA A 370 -0.75 4.33 -10.77
CA ALA A 370 0.23 3.99 -11.82
C ALA A 370 -0.40 3.12 -12.92
N LEU A 371 -1.19 2.11 -12.54
CA LEU A 371 -1.91 1.24 -13.49
C LEU A 371 -2.95 2.02 -14.29
N LEU A 372 -3.68 2.94 -13.66
CA LEU A 372 -4.66 3.79 -14.33
C LEU A 372 -3.99 4.84 -15.22
N ALA A 373 -2.83 5.37 -14.81
CA ALA A 373 -2.02 6.25 -15.67
C ALA A 373 -1.52 5.52 -16.93
N ILE A 374 -1.16 4.24 -16.81
CA ILE A 374 -0.83 3.38 -17.96
C ILE A 374 -2.06 3.18 -18.86
N ARG A 375 -3.23 2.88 -18.28
CA ARG A 375 -4.48 2.67 -19.02
C ARG A 375 -4.90 3.90 -19.83
N ASP A 376 -4.87 5.06 -19.18
CA ASP A 376 -5.48 6.30 -19.71
C ASP A 376 -4.47 7.23 -20.39
N GLY A 377 -3.16 6.99 -20.28
CA GLY A 377 -2.13 7.84 -20.86
C GLY A 377 -2.06 9.23 -20.23
N VAL A 378 -2.30 9.33 -18.91
CA VAL A 378 -2.32 10.59 -18.17
C VAL A 378 -1.65 10.46 -16.81
N LEU A 379 -0.78 11.42 -16.46
CA LEU A 379 -0.15 11.51 -15.16
C LEU A 379 -1.02 12.37 -14.23
N PRO A 380 -1.41 11.86 -13.04
CA PRO A 380 -2.12 12.65 -12.05
C PRO A 380 -1.19 13.69 -11.46
N PRO A 381 -1.68 14.91 -11.16
CA PRO A 381 -0.83 15.96 -10.61
C PRO A 381 -0.65 15.86 -9.09
N THR A 382 0.41 16.47 -8.61
CA THR A 382 0.61 16.84 -7.21
C THR A 382 0.02 18.22 -7.01
N PHE A 383 -1.03 18.34 -6.21
CA PHE A 383 -1.76 19.60 -6.04
C PHE A 383 -1.13 20.50 -4.97
N HIS A 384 -1.36 21.81 -5.09
CA HIS A 384 -1.02 22.88 -4.12
C HIS A 384 0.48 23.16 -3.93
N ILE A 385 1.34 22.62 -4.78
CA ILE A 385 2.78 22.88 -4.75
C ILE A 385 3.10 24.17 -5.51
N GLU A 386 3.07 25.31 -4.82
CA GLU A 386 3.31 26.62 -5.42
C GLU A 386 4.79 27.03 -5.43
N ARG A 387 5.55 26.58 -4.42
CA ARG A 387 6.93 26.99 -4.16
C ARG A 387 7.85 25.76 -4.07
N PRO A 388 8.03 25.01 -5.17
CA PRO A 388 8.87 23.82 -5.15
C PRO A 388 10.29 24.18 -4.70
N VAL A 389 10.88 23.29 -3.91
CA VAL A 389 12.25 23.45 -3.41
C VAL A 389 13.23 23.34 -4.58
N ALA A 390 13.85 24.43 -4.99
CA ALA A 390 14.67 24.52 -6.20
C ALA A 390 15.86 23.53 -6.22
N ARG A 391 16.44 23.19 -5.04
CA ARG A 391 17.54 22.24 -4.95
C ARG A 391 17.14 20.79 -5.24
N HIS A 392 15.85 20.46 -5.21
CA HIS A 392 15.36 19.11 -5.49
C HIS A 392 15.48 18.70 -6.95
N ARG A 393 15.48 19.66 -7.88
CA ARG A 393 15.58 19.46 -9.33
C ARG A 393 14.69 18.34 -9.87
N LEU A 394 13.44 18.25 -9.35
CA LEU A 394 12.41 17.28 -9.75
C LEU A 394 11.50 17.86 -10.83
N ASP A 395 11.16 17.09 -11.86
CA ASP A 395 10.08 17.41 -12.80
C ASP A 395 8.72 17.04 -12.18
N LEU A 396 8.26 17.87 -11.23
CA LEU A 396 6.97 17.65 -10.56
C LEU A 396 5.81 17.90 -11.52
N VAL A 397 4.94 16.90 -11.68
CA VAL A 397 3.64 17.08 -12.32
C VAL A 397 2.74 17.82 -11.34
N ARG A 398 2.32 19.06 -11.67
CA ARG A 398 1.62 19.95 -10.73
C ARG A 398 0.33 20.48 -11.31
N ASP A 399 -0.67 20.60 -10.44
CA ASP A 399 -1.93 21.34 -10.61
C ASP A 399 -2.85 20.87 -11.76
N VAL A 400 -2.30 20.39 -12.86
CA VAL A 400 -3.05 19.87 -14.00
C VAL A 400 -2.53 18.50 -14.42
N PRO A 401 -3.39 17.58 -14.84
CA PRO A 401 -2.97 16.31 -15.41
C PRO A 401 -2.08 16.53 -16.64
N ARG A 402 -1.05 15.67 -16.77
CA ARG A 402 -0.12 15.72 -17.91
C ARG A 402 -0.37 14.51 -18.81
N GLU A 403 -0.76 14.74 -20.06
CA GLU A 403 -0.79 13.68 -21.05
C GLU A 403 0.60 13.09 -21.26
N ALA A 404 0.71 11.77 -21.19
CA ALA A 404 1.96 11.06 -21.37
C ALA A 404 1.70 9.61 -21.76
N ARG A 405 2.52 9.06 -22.65
CA ARG A 405 2.51 7.63 -22.93
C ARG A 405 3.25 6.90 -21.82
N VAL A 406 2.53 6.37 -20.84
CA VAL A 406 3.09 5.64 -19.71
C VAL A 406 3.18 4.15 -20.03
N ARG A 407 4.37 3.59 -19.95
CA ARG A 407 4.62 2.14 -20.08
C ARG A 407 5.22 1.54 -18.82
N THR A 408 6.01 2.34 -18.12
CA THR A 408 6.72 1.90 -16.91
C THR A 408 6.62 2.99 -15.85
N ALA A 409 6.15 2.62 -14.68
CA ALA A 409 6.09 3.49 -13.51
C ALA A 409 6.88 2.88 -12.35
N LEU A 410 7.56 3.74 -11.59
CA LEU A 410 8.19 3.37 -10.33
C LEU A 410 7.38 3.96 -9.17
N VAL A 411 6.98 3.13 -8.22
CA VAL A 411 6.27 3.54 -7.00
C VAL A 411 7.20 3.40 -5.81
N LEU A 412 7.34 4.46 -5.03
CA LEU A 412 8.22 4.53 -3.86
C LEU A 412 7.41 4.63 -2.57
N ALA A 413 7.86 3.98 -1.51
CA ALA A 413 7.26 4.08 -0.19
C ALA A 413 8.31 4.01 0.92
N ARG A 414 8.11 4.83 1.96
CA ARG A 414 8.88 4.83 3.20
C ARG A 414 7.98 4.60 4.39
N GLY A 415 8.37 3.67 5.26
CA GLY A 415 7.72 3.47 6.55
C GLY A 415 8.48 4.15 7.69
N TYR A 416 7.77 4.41 8.77
CA TYR A 416 8.36 4.89 10.02
C TYR A 416 9.40 3.87 10.53
N GLY A 417 10.53 4.38 11.04
CA GLY A 417 11.59 3.52 11.58
C GLY A 417 12.61 3.04 10.55
N GLY A 418 12.48 3.41 9.26
CA GLY A 418 13.52 3.16 8.26
C GLY A 418 13.18 2.10 7.21
N PHE A 419 11.95 1.63 7.14
CA PHE A 419 11.48 0.76 6.05
C PHE A 419 11.46 1.54 4.73
N ASN A 420 11.94 0.93 3.65
CA ASN A 420 11.87 1.48 2.30
C ASN A 420 11.49 0.39 1.33
N SER A 421 10.55 0.66 0.45
CA SER A 421 10.08 -0.26 -0.56
C SER A 421 9.85 0.46 -1.89
N ALA A 422 10.04 -0.27 -2.98
CA ALA A 422 9.81 0.19 -4.32
C ALA A 422 9.19 -0.92 -5.18
N VAL A 423 8.28 -0.55 -6.06
CA VAL A 423 7.65 -1.44 -7.04
C VAL A 423 7.74 -0.84 -8.42
N VAL A 424 8.13 -1.65 -9.41
CA VAL A 424 8.02 -1.30 -10.83
C VAL A 424 6.74 -1.90 -11.39
N VAL A 425 5.90 -1.02 -11.91
CA VAL A 425 4.65 -1.35 -12.62
C VAL A 425 4.91 -1.15 -14.11
N ARG A 426 4.47 -2.09 -14.94
CA ARG A 426 4.65 -2.01 -16.40
C ARG A 426 3.35 -2.31 -17.14
N ALA A 427 3.17 -1.67 -18.28
CA ALA A 427 2.07 -1.95 -19.20
C ALA A 427 2.02 -3.44 -19.58
N PRO A 428 0.83 -4.00 -19.84
CA PRO A 428 0.71 -5.39 -20.29
C PRO A 428 1.60 -5.64 -21.51
N ARG A 429 2.30 -6.77 -21.52
CA ARG A 429 3.02 -7.20 -22.73
C ARG A 429 1.97 -7.50 -23.80
N SER A 430 2.03 -6.82 -24.93
CA SER A 430 1.21 -7.20 -26.09
C SER A 430 1.45 -8.68 -26.39
N ALA A 431 0.38 -9.46 -26.49
CA ALA A 431 0.50 -10.83 -26.98
C ALA A 431 1.21 -10.78 -28.34
N ARG A 432 2.38 -11.43 -28.42
CA ARG A 432 3.14 -11.56 -29.69
C ARG A 432 2.48 -12.55 -30.59
#